data_bb35efe87c6c800ac79b7c5197577467
#
_entry.id   bb35efe87c6c800ac79b7c5197577467
#
_cell.length_a   1.000
_cell.length_b   1.000
_cell.length_c   1.000
_cell.angle_alpha   90.00
_cell.angle_beta   90.00
_cell.angle_gamma   90.00
#
_symmetry.space_group_name_H-M   'P 1'
#
loop_
_entity.id
_entity.type
_entity.pdbx_description
1 polymer ?
#
loop_
_entity_poly.entity_id
_entity_poly.type
_entity_poly.pdbx_seq_one_letter_code
_entity_poly.pdbx_strand_id
1 'polypeptide(L)'
;LKNVLIAKKLDGVQLYHKLDSHWNNYGAAVAYEAMADKLAKLYGEEYSGYTHYSELPYNVKNNFSGDLQAMLLPGSNKKDEQVEFDIDEKFEYVNRFRGADDLVIASANQTAAVDKTVTLFRDSFGNALYWFFANEYTSLTAKREIPYNIYQAAAESDLVVIELVERNLKMLLQHTPIIASWNLGGDYFDNIELDSKQVLDVDFYVNTTADGLMQISGNDDFLEDYSYIYVRIKHMEDSDKAEQDDIEKDEANESAVYQLLLGEGGDFTLYLEQADADILKSDDGSNEYSFILKNSDGYVEIPINVTLQD
;
A
#
# COMPACT_ATOMS: atom_id res chain seq x y z
N LEU A 1 13.72 -8.85 0.71
CA LEU A 1 14.57 -8.12 1.66
C LEU A 1 15.19 -9.06 2.71
N LYS A 2 14.40 -9.92 3.38
CA LYS A 2 14.88 -10.82 4.45
C LYS A 2 16.13 -11.62 4.04
N ASN A 3 16.16 -12.24 2.87
CA ASN A 3 17.30 -13.04 2.40
C ASN A 3 18.56 -12.20 2.15
N VAL A 4 18.38 -10.96 1.68
CA VAL A 4 19.51 -10.04 1.46
C VAL A 4 20.16 -9.65 2.78
N LEU A 5 19.34 -9.29 3.79
CA LEU A 5 19.85 -8.97 5.14
C LEU A 5 20.52 -10.18 5.80
N ILE A 6 19.97 -11.39 5.65
CA ILE A 6 20.58 -12.62 6.18
C ILE A 6 21.95 -12.87 5.50
N ALA A 7 22.02 -12.77 4.18
CA ALA A 7 23.28 -12.95 3.45
C ALA A 7 24.35 -11.97 3.94
N LYS A 8 24.02 -10.68 4.04
CA LYS A 8 24.96 -9.65 4.50
C LYS A 8 25.40 -9.86 5.96
N LYS A 9 24.51 -10.34 6.83
CA LYS A 9 24.86 -10.72 8.20
C LYS A 9 25.88 -11.86 8.26
N LEU A 10 25.81 -12.82 7.33
CA LEU A 10 26.77 -13.92 7.25
C LEU A 10 28.18 -13.44 6.86
N ASP A 11 28.30 -12.28 6.22
CA ASP A 11 29.58 -11.62 5.94
C ASP A 11 30.22 -10.98 7.19
N GLY A 12 29.56 -11.11 8.35
CA GLY A 12 30.08 -10.61 9.64
C GLY A 12 29.77 -9.13 9.91
N VAL A 13 28.92 -8.49 9.10
CA VAL A 13 28.54 -7.09 9.27
C VAL A 13 27.36 -6.96 10.23
N GLN A 14 27.46 -6.01 11.17
CA GLN A 14 26.36 -5.68 12.08
C GLN A 14 25.32 -4.82 11.34
N LEU A 15 24.09 -5.34 11.20
CA LEU A 15 22.98 -4.67 10.52
C LEU A 15 21.95 -4.06 11.46
N TYR A 16 21.91 -4.53 12.71
CA TYR A 16 20.98 -4.10 13.73
C TYR A 16 21.72 -3.58 14.95
N HIS A 17 21.15 -2.65 15.65
CA HIS A 17 21.64 -2.23 16.95
C HIS A 17 21.60 -3.38 17.96
N LYS A 18 22.47 -3.36 18.97
CA LYS A 18 22.49 -4.33 20.09
C LYS A 18 21.55 -3.93 21.22
N LEU A 19 21.29 -2.63 21.34
CA LEU A 19 20.52 -2.01 22.41
C LEU A 19 19.24 -1.31 21.90
N ASP A 20 18.83 -1.62 20.67
CA ASP A 20 17.64 -1.07 20.01
C ASP A 20 16.95 -2.14 19.16
N SER A 21 15.64 -1.98 18.91
CA SER A 21 14.85 -2.92 18.12
C SER A 21 14.99 -2.71 16.60
N HIS A 22 15.69 -1.66 16.16
CA HIS A 22 15.80 -1.27 14.76
C HIS A 22 17.13 -1.72 14.15
N TRP A 23 17.18 -1.72 12.82
CA TRP A 23 18.46 -1.76 12.10
C TRP A 23 19.27 -0.48 12.36
N ASN A 24 20.59 -0.59 12.19
CA ASN A 24 21.45 0.58 12.14
C ASN A 24 21.46 1.18 10.71
N ASN A 25 22.19 2.27 10.49
CA ASN A 25 22.26 2.90 9.18
C ASN A 25 22.84 1.97 8.10
N TYR A 26 23.74 1.03 8.45
CA TYR A 26 24.25 0.07 7.48
C TYR A 26 23.18 -0.94 7.05
N GLY A 27 22.37 -1.43 7.99
CA GLY A 27 21.22 -2.29 7.68
C GLY A 27 20.20 -1.59 6.80
N ALA A 28 19.92 -0.31 7.07
CA ALA A 28 19.03 0.50 6.24
C ALA A 28 19.61 0.76 4.84
N ALA A 29 20.93 0.97 4.70
CA ALA A 29 21.60 1.08 3.41
C ALA A 29 21.43 -0.18 2.56
N VAL A 30 21.68 -1.36 3.16
CA VAL A 30 21.47 -2.65 2.48
C VAL A 30 20.01 -2.86 2.06
N ALA A 31 19.07 -2.41 2.89
CA ALA A 31 17.65 -2.47 2.57
C ALA A 31 17.29 -1.54 1.40
N TYR A 32 17.80 -0.32 1.42
CA TYR A 32 17.63 0.66 0.34
C TYR A 32 18.20 0.11 -0.99
N GLU A 33 19.45 -0.37 -1.01
CA GLU A 33 20.08 -0.93 -2.20
C GLU A 33 19.30 -2.09 -2.78
N ALA A 34 18.80 -3.00 -1.95
CA ALA A 34 17.99 -4.12 -2.41
C ALA A 34 16.67 -3.66 -3.09
N MET A 35 16.10 -2.53 -2.66
CA MET A 35 14.93 -1.93 -3.32
C MET A 35 15.33 -1.22 -4.61
N ALA A 36 16.41 -0.43 -4.59
CA ALA A 36 16.91 0.28 -5.76
C ALA A 36 17.32 -0.68 -6.89
N ASP A 37 18.03 -1.78 -6.58
CA ASP A 37 18.33 -2.87 -7.51
C ASP A 37 17.05 -3.44 -8.15
N LYS A 38 16.01 -3.65 -7.33
CA LYS A 38 14.74 -4.19 -7.80
C LYS A 38 14.03 -3.21 -8.74
N LEU A 39 14.04 -1.92 -8.40
CA LEU A 39 13.44 -0.86 -9.23
C LEU A 39 14.18 -0.72 -10.56
N ALA A 40 15.51 -0.66 -10.54
CA ALA A 40 16.32 -0.63 -11.76
C ALA A 40 16.08 -1.85 -12.66
N LYS A 41 15.93 -3.04 -12.07
CA LYS A 41 15.61 -4.26 -12.82
C LYS A 41 14.21 -4.26 -13.42
N LEU A 42 13.21 -3.66 -12.75
CA LEU A 42 11.81 -3.64 -13.21
C LEU A 42 11.55 -2.51 -14.22
N TYR A 43 12.15 -1.34 -13.99
CA TYR A 43 11.81 -0.11 -14.71
C TYR A 43 12.97 0.46 -15.53
N GLY A 44 14.16 -0.18 -15.48
CA GLY A 44 15.28 0.16 -16.34
C GLY A 44 16.14 1.33 -15.86
N GLU A 45 16.78 2.00 -16.83
CA GLU A 45 17.83 3.01 -16.58
C GLU A 45 17.34 4.23 -15.80
N GLU A 46 16.06 4.57 -15.87
CA GLU A 46 15.47 5.71 -15.14
C GLU A 46 15.58 5.57 -13.60
N TYR A 47 15.71 4.34 -13.11
CA TYR A 47 15.88 4.03 -11.69
C TYR A 47 17.29 3.52 -11.37
N SER A 48 18.25 3.66 -12.28
CA SER A 48 19.64 3.29 -12.08
C SER A 48 20.50 4.51 -11.69
N GLY A 49 21.76 4.27 -11.38
CA GLY A 49 22.69 5.35 -11.04
C GLY A 49 22.70 5.77 -9.58
N TYR A 50 21.89 5.14 -8.73
CA TYR A 50 21.91 5.35 -7.27
C TYR A 50 23.24 4.92 -6.65
N THR A 51 23.55 5.47 -5.48
CA THR A 51 24.78 5.21 -4.73
C THR A 51 24.72 3.85 -4.02
N HIS A 52 25.76 3.02 -4.18
CA HIS A 52 25.96 1.80 -3.39
C HIS A 52 26.58 2.15 -2.03
N TYR A 53 25.77 2.54 -1.08
CA TYR A 53 26.20 3.00 0.24
C TYR A 53 26.94 1.93 1.03
N SER A 54 26.58 0.64 0.89
CA SER A 54 27.25 -0.46 1.58
C SER A 54 28.71 -0.69 1.13
N GLU A 55 29.12 -0.08 0.02
CA GLU A 55 30.47 -0.11 -0.51
C GLU A 55 31.30 1.14 -0.15
N LEU A 56 30.64 2.18 0.41
CA LEU A 56 31.29 3.41 0.79
C LEU A 56 32.08 3.26 2.11
N PRO A 57 33.13 4.07 2.30
CA PRO A 57 33.77 4.23 3.60
C PRO A 57 32.76 4.73 4.64
N TYR A 58 32.84 4.21 5.83
CA TYR A 58 31.99 4.63 6.95
C TYR A 58 32.75 4.66 8.26
N ASN A 59 32.26 5.43 9.20
CA ASN A 59 32.76 5.50 10.57
C ASN A 59 31.76 4.85 11.51
N VAL A 60 32.24 4.25 12.58
CA VAL A 60 31.41 3.69 13.67
C VAL A 60 31.55 4.57 14.89
N LYS A 61 30.46 5.12 15.38
CA LYS A 61 30.41 5.97 16.57
C LYS A 61 29.55 5.36 17.65
N ASN A 62 30.00 5.40 18.90
CA ASN A 62 29.26 4.96 20.08
C ASN A 62 28.41 6.12 20.64
N ASN A 63 27.39 6.55 19.92
CA ASN A 63 26.57 7.70 20.25
C ASN A 63 25.05 7.43 20.23
N PHE A 64 24.61 6.27 19.79
CA PHE A 64 23.22 5.94 19.63
C PHE A 64 22.56 5.52 20.95
N SER A 65 21.36 6.06 21.23
CA SER A 65 20.54 5.69 22.40
C SER A 65 19.40 4.81 21.95
N GLY A 66 19.46 3.52 22.29
CA GLY A 66 18.47 2.54 21.86
C GLY A 66 17.23 2.49 22.75
N ASP A 67 16.11 2.07 22.17
CA ASP A 67 14.83 1.86 22.85
C ASP A 67 14.90 0.70 23.87
N LEU A 68 15.53 -0.41 23.51
CA LEU A 68 15.70 -1.57 24.41
C LEU A 68 16.53 -1.21 25.65
N GLN A 69 17.54 -0.36 25.50
CA GLN A 69 18.30 0.14 26.63
C GLN A 69 17.43 0.94 27.59
N ALA A 70 16.63 1.87 27.03
CA ALA A 70 15.75 2.69 27.86
C ALA A 70 14.70 1.86 28.60
N MET A 71 14.19 0.80 27.96
CA MET A 71 13.16 -0.09 28.51
C MET A 71 13.73 -1.08 29.55
N LEU A 72 14.88 -1.70 29.24
CA LEU A 72 15.43 -2.79 30.04
C LEU A 72 16.42 -2.32 31.14
N LEU A 73 17.08 -1.19 30.91
CA LEU A 73 18.11 -0.64 31.78
C LEU A 73 17.88 0.86 32.02
N PRO A 74 16.73 1.25 32.60
CA PRO A 74 16.43 2.65 32.85
C PRO A 74 17.52 3.27 33.75
N GLY A 75 18.07 4.40 33.33
CA GLY A 75 19.17 5.08 34.02
C GLY A 75 20.59 4.67 33.58
N SER A 76 20.73 3.71 32.67
CA SER A 76 22.01 3.41 32.04
C SER A 76 22.33 4.46 30.97
N ASN A 77 23.57 4.96 30.95
CA ASN A 77 24.09 5.87 29.93
C ASN A 77 24.86 5.13 28.81
N LYS A 78 24.73 3.81 28.72
CA LYS A 78 25.40 3.02 27.71
C LYS A 78 24.89 3.44 26.31
N LYS A 79 25.78 3.64 25.38
CA LYS A 79 25.47 3.96 23.99
C LYS A 79 25.73 2.74 23.12
N ASP A 80 24.98 2.65 22.02
CA ASP A 80 25.18 1.66 20.98
C ASP A 80 25.98 2.26 19.82
N GLU A 81 26.50 1.38 18.98
CA GLU A 81 27.21 1.74 17.76
C GLU A 81 26.24 2.23 16.69
N GLN A 82 26.57 3.33 16.03
CA GLN A 82 25.91 3.83 14.83
C GLN A 82 26.91 3.97 13.70
N VAL A 83 26.50 3.60 12.50
CA VAL A 83 27.27 3.79 11.28
C VAL A 83 26.96 5.17 10.68
N GLU A 84 28.02 5.89 10.34
CA GLU A 84 27.94 7.16 9.61
C GLU A 84 28.75 7.01 8.32
N PHE A 85 28.10 7.14 7.18
CA PHE A 85 28.76 7.11 5.88
C PHE A 85 29.52 8.42 5.66
N ASP A 86 30.69 8.33 5.03
CA ASP A 86 31.54 9.49 4.71
C ASP A 86 31.07 10.11 3.38
N ILE A 87 29.88 10.72 3.43
CA ILE A 87 29.24 11.38 2.28
C ILE A 87 28.42 12.58 2.77
N ASP A 88 28.43 13.65 2.01
CA ASP A 88 27.63 14.84 2.27
C ASP A 88 26.16 14.61 1.93
N GLU A 89 25.25 15.22 2.69
CA GLU A 89 23.84 15.30 2.34
C GLU A 89 23.65 16.14 1.07
N LYS A 90 22.90 15.60 0.10
CA LYS A 90 22.63 16.24 -1.20
C LYS A 90 21.27 16.92 -1.26
N PHE A 91 20.48 16.85 -0.20
CA PHE A 91 19.11 17.33 -0.16
C PHE A 91 18.92 18.42 0.89
N GLU A 92 17.83 19.15 0.75
CA GLU A 92 17.36 20.13 1.73
C GLU A 92 15.96 19.75 2.20
N TYR A 93 15.66 19.96 3.50
CA TYR A 93 14.30 19.80 4.00
C TYR A 93 13.40 20.95 3.53
N VAL A 94 12.27 20.63 2.91
CA VAL A 94 11.30 21.62 2.41
C VAL A 94 10.19 21.91 3.41
N ASN A 95 10.08 21.11 4.48
CA ASN A 95 9.23 21.39 5.63
C ASN A 95 10.06 21.50 6.91
N ARG A 96 9.38 21.85 8.02
CA ARG A 96 10.07 21.91 9.33
C ARG A 96 10.50 20.52 9.77
N PHE A 97 11.78 20.28 9.82
CA PHE A 97 12.38 19.04 10.33
C PHE A 97 12.82 19.21 11.78
N ARG A 98 12.42 18.31 12.67
CA ARG A 98 12.79 18.23 14.09
C ARG A 98 13.59 16.97 14.39
N GLY A 99 13.40 15.92 13.58
CA GLY A 99 14.05 14.63 13.71
C GLY A 99 13.38 13.55 12.88
N ALA A 100 14.01 12.39 12.83
CA ALA A 100 13.52 11.24 12.06
C ALA A 100 12.15 10.71 12.52
N ASP A 101 11.69 11.11 13.72
CA ASP A 101 10.36 10.74 14.24
C ASP A 101 9.22 11.67 13.79
N ASP A 102 9.52 12.72 13.00
CA ASP A 102 8.48 13.60 12.47
C ASP A 102 7.46 12.78 11.65
N LEU A 103 6.17 13.12 11.79
CA LEU A 103 5.09 12.43 11.08
C LEU A 103 5.22 12.58 9.56
N VAL A 104 5.70 13.74 9.12
CA VAL A 104 5.97 14.03 7.71
C VAL A 104 7.36 14.63 7.59
N ILE A 105 8.20 14.02 6.77
CA ILE A 105 9.52 14.54 6.38
C ILE A 105 9.46 14.76 4.86
N ALA A 106 9.68 15.99 4.43
CA ALA A 106 9.74 16.33 3.01
C ALA A 106 11.09 16.94 2.66
N SER A 107 11.68 16.51 1.56
CA SER A 107 12.97 16.98 1.07
C SER A 107 12.98 17.18 -0.44
N ALA A 108 13.91 18.02 -0.91
CA ALA A 108 14.19 18.23 -2.31
C ALA A 108 15.70 18.10 -2.56
N ASN A 109 16.07 17.51 -3.68
CA ASN A 109 17.45 17.31 -4.11
C ASN A 109 17.63 17.72 -5.57
N GLN A 110 18.35 18.80 -5.80
CA GLN A 110 18.61 19.32 -7.15
C GLN A 110 19.71 18.57 -7.90
N THR A 111 20.45 17.70 -7.22
CA THR A 111 21.56 16.90 -7.76
C THR A 111 21.25 15.39 -7.69
N ALA A 112 19.98 15.05 -7.63
CA ALA A 112 19.51 13.67 -7.52
C ALA A 112 20.07 12.78 -8.65
N ALA A 113 20.45 11.57 -8.31
CA ALA A 113 20.89 10.58 -9.29
C ALA A 113 19.69 9.96 -10.04
N VAL A 114 18.52 9.90 -9.39
CA VAL A 114 17.28 9.40 -9.94
C VAL A 114 16.29 10.55 -10.04
N ASP A 115 15.96 10.97 -11.26
CA ASP A 115 15.03 12.10 -11.53
C ASP A 115 13.58 11.62 -11.39
N LYS A 116 13.19 11.25 -10.17
CA LYS A 116 11.86 10.80 -9.79
C LYS A 116 11.47 11.35 -8.41
N THR A 117 10.18 11.47 -8.20
CA THR A 117 9.57 11.85 -6.93
C THR A 117 9.10 10.62 -6.16
N VAL A 118 9.24 10.62 -4.84
CA VAL A 118 8.91 9.47 -3.99
C VAL A 118 7.99 9.86 -2.84
N THR A 119 6.92 9.10 -2.66
CA THR A 119 6.20 9.02 -1.38
C THR A 119 6.56 7.74 -0.66
N LEU A 120 7.08 7.85 0.56
CA LEU A 120 7.45 6.74 1.43
C LEU A 120 6.50 6.69 2.64
N PHE A 121 5.54 5.77 2.63
CA PHE A 121 4.82 5.39 3.85
C PHE A 121 5.73 4.51 4.70
N ARG A 122 5.86 4.84 5.97
CA ARG A 122 6.87 4.21 6.83
C ARG A 122 6.40 4.03 8.27
N ASP A 123 6.97 3.06 8.93
CA ASP A 123 6.98 2.99 10.39
C ASP A 123 8.31 3.54 10.96
N SER A 124 8.69 3.11 12.16
CA SER A 124 9.91 3.57 12.82
C SER A 124 11.21 3.04 12.16
N PHE A 125 11.13 1.94 11.40
CA PHE A 125 12.28 1.46 10.62
C PHE A 125 12.65 2.41 9.49
N GLY A 126 11.66 3.10 8.93
CA GLY A 126 11.88 4.15 7.94
C GLY A 126 12.66 5.36 8.46
N ASN A 127 12.87 5.49 9.78
CA ASN A 127 13.70 6.57 10.37
C ASN A 127 15.14 6.58 9.87
N ALA A 128 15.71 5.41 9.59
CA ALA A 128 17.04 5.32 9.00
C ALA A 128 16.98 5.23 7.46
N LEU A 129 15.83 4.84 6.90
CA LEU A 129 15.67 4.57 5.47
C LEU A 129 15.45 5.83 4.64
N TYR A 130 14.64 6.80 5.14
CA TYR A 130 14.24 7.98 4.37
C TYR A 130 15.45 8.78 3.86
N TRP A 131 16.55 8.81 4.61
CA TRP A 131 17.75 9.56 4.28
C TRP A 131 18.35 9.12 2.93
N PHE A 132 18.35 7.83 2.64
CA PHE A 132 18.84 7.29 1.36
C PHE A 132 17.96 7.72 0.20
N PHE A 133 16.63 7.66 0.34
CA PHE A 133 15.73 8.17 -0.68
C PHE A 133 15.89 9.68 -0.91
N ALA A 134 16.04 10.46 0.17
CA ALA A 134 16.24 11.90 0.06
C ALA A 134 17.53 12.27 -0.68
N ASN A 135 18.62 11.47 -0.54
CA ASN A 135 19.86 11.71 -1.23
C ASN A 135 19.86 11.32 -2.71
N GLU A 136 19.01 10.39 -3.11
CA GLU A 136 19.06 9.81 -4.45
C GLU A 136 17.94 10.31 -5.38
N TYR A 137 16.80 10.72 -4.85
CA TYR A 137 15.61 11.11 -5.60
C TYR A 137 15.40 12.64 -5.58
N THR A 138 14.79 13.17 -6.65
CA THR A 138 14.54 14.62 -6.80
C THR A 138 13.70 15.19 -5.67
N SER A 139 12.72 14.44 -5.19
CA SER A 139 11.99 14.78 -3.97
C SER A 139 11.53 13.54 -3.22
N LEU A 140 11.40 13.69 -1.90
CA LEU A 140 10.85 12.68 -1.02
C LEU A 140 9.79 13.31 -0.12
N THR A 141 8.67 12.61 0.03
CA THR A 141 7.71 12.82 1.12
C THR A 141 7.58 11.53 1.92
N ALA A 142 8.19 11.47 3.10
CA ALA A 142 8.10 10.32 4.00
C ALA A 142 7.03 10.57 5.07
N LYS A 143 6.02 9.69 5.15
CA LYS A 143 4.82 9.84 5.98
C LYS A 143 4.67 8.68 6.96
N ARG A 144 4.21 8.96 8.18
CA ARG A 144 3.70 7.97 9.16
C ARG A 144 2.18 8.01 9.26
N GLU A 145 1.54 8.22 8.15
CA GLU A 145 0.10 8.32 8.00
C GLU A 145 -0.55 6.93 7.99
N ILE A 146 -1.69 6.78 8.64
CA ILE A 146 -2.52 5.58 8.64
C ILE A 146 -3.99 6.03 8.62
N PRO A 147 -4.84 5.47 7.74
CA PRO A 147 -4.52 4.54 6.65
C PRO A 147 -3.57 5.14 5.61
N TYR A 148 -2.83 4.30 4.89
CA TYR A 148 -1.98 4.76 3.80
C TYR A 148 -2.84 5.23 2.63
N ASN A 149 -2.79 6.53 2.31
CA ASN A 149 -3.49 7.08 1.15
C ASN A 149 -2.64 6.89 -0.12
N ILE A 150 -2.70 5.67 -0.67
CA ILE A 150 -1.93 5.28 -1.86
C ILE A 150 -2.48 6.02 -3.09
N TYR A 151 -3.80 6.27 -3.16
CA TYR A 151 -4.42 6.97 -4.27
C TYR A 151 -3.86 8.38 -4.43
N GLN A 152 -3.84 9.17 -3.36
CA GLN A 152 -3.24 10.50 -3.38
C GLN A 152 -1.73 10.44 -3.67
N ALA A 153 -1.01 9.53 -3.01
CA ALA A 153 0.43 9.41 -3.17
C ALA A 153 0.81 9.06 -4.63
N ALA A 154 0.03 8.22 -5.31
CA ALA A 154 0.26 7.87 -6.71
C ALA A 154 -0.05 9.04 -7.68
N ALA A 155 -0.93 9.95 -7.31
CA ALA A 155 -1.18 11.17 -8.08
C ALA A 155 -0.07 12.23 -7.90
N GLU A 156 0.63 12.21 -6.76
CA GLU A 156 1.65 13.20 -6.39
C GLU A 156 3.09 12.74 -6.64
N SER A 157 3.34 11.43 -6.87
CA SER A 157 4.69 10.86 -6.92
C SER A 157 4.83 9.81 -8.02
N ASP A 158 6.02 9.73 -8.63
CA ASP A 158 6.37 8.70 -9.61
C ASP A 158 6.52 7.32 -8.96
N LEU A 159 6.85 7.29 -7.67
CA LEU A 159 7.08 6.07 -6.91
C LEU A 159 6.42 6.14 -5.52
N VAL A 160 5.62 5.14 -5.20
CA VAL A 160 5.08 4.95 -3.86
C VAL A 160 5.74 3.73 -3.24
N VAL A 161 6.35 3.93 -2.08
CA VAL A 161 7.01 2.88 -1.29
C VAL A 161 6.30 2.73 0.03
N ILE A 162 5.99 1.50 0.42
CA ILE A 162 5.48 1.17 1.75
C ILE A 162 6.56 0.37 2.48
N GLU A 163 7.12 0.97 3.52
CA GLU A 163 8.02 0.29 4.45
C GLU A 163 7.24 -0.05 5.72
N LEU A 164 7.23 -1.33 6.07
CA LEU A 164 6.51 -1.82 7.23
C LEU A 164 7.21 -3.05 7.80
N VAL A 165 7.52 -3.00 9.09
CA VAL A 165 8.10 -4.15 9.80
C VAL A 165 7.05 -5.25 9.98
N GLU A 166 7.46 -6.52 9.89
CA GLU A 166 6.59 -7.70 9.89
C GLU A 166 5.55 -7.70 11.03
N ARG A 167 5.94 -7.28 12.24
CA ARG A 167 5.03 -7.21 13.40
C ARG A 167 3.87 -6.21 13.24
N ASN A 168 3.99 -5.25 12.31
CA ASN A 168 3.00 -4.21 12.04
C ASN A 168 2.10 -4.55 10.84
N LEU A 169 2.32 -5.68 10.14
CA LEU A 169 1.52 -6.04 8.96
C LEU A 169 0.01 -6.11 9.24
N LYS A 170 -0.37 -6.51 10.46
CA LYS A 170 -1.79 -6.51 10.86
C LYS A 170 -2.46 -5.14 10.78
N MET A 171 -1.70 -4.04 10.81
CA MET A 171 -2.25 -2.69 10.67
C MET A 171 -2.90 -2.46 9.30
N LEU A 172 -2.47 -3.19 8.27
CA LEU A 172 -3.10 -3.12 6.93
C LEU A 172 -4.51 -3.71 6.92
N LEU A 173 -4.80 -4.65 7.83
CA LEU A 173 -6.14 -5.21 8.01
C LEU A 173 -7.03 -4.32 8.89
N GLN A 174 -6.43 -3.64 9.88
CA GLN A 174 -7.15 -2.73 10.79
C GLN A 174 -7.41 -1.35 10.16
N HIS A 175 -6.55 -0.94 9.25
CA HIS A 175 -6.57 0.36 8.57
C HIS A 175 -6.32 0.14 7.08
N THR A 176 -7.34 -0.28 6.37
CA THR A 176 -7.29 -0.60 4.94
C THR A 176 -6.75 0.59 4.14
N PRO A 177 -5.70 0.41 3.32
CA PRO A 177 -5.17 1.48 2.50
C PRO A 177 -6.21 2.08 1.55
N ILE A 178 -6.16 3.40 1.34
CA ILE A 178 -7.01 4.08 0.38
C ILE A 178 -6.38 3.93 -1.01
N ILE A 179 -7.00 3.11 -1.85
CA ILE A 179 -6.56 2.84 -3.23
C ILE A 179 -7.78 2.58 -4.10
N ALA A 180 -7.89 3.27 -5.24
CA ALA A 180 -8.96 3.02 -6.18
C ALA A 180 -8.94 1.55 -6.67
N SER A 181 -10.09 0.91 -6.63
CA SER A 181 -10.26 -0.45 -7.11
C SER A 181 -10.41 -0.45 -8.63
N TRP A 182 -9.73 -1.35 -9.31
CA TRP A 182 -9.84 -1.49 -10.75
C TRP A 182 -11.05 -2.33 -11.13
N ASN A 183 -11.76 -1.88 -12.17
CA ASN A 183 -12.73 -2.70 -12.85
C ASN A 183 -11.99 -3.80 -13.64
N LEU A 184 -12.23 -5.04 -13.24
CA LEU A 184 -11.62 -6.23 -13.88
C LEU A 184 -12.35 -6.63 -15.18
N GLY A 185 -13.49 -5.99 -15.48
CA GLY A 185 -14.39 -6.34 -16.58
C GLY A 185 -15.44 -7.37 -16.19
N GLY A 186 -16.61 -7.27 -16.82
CA GLY A 186 -17.74 -8.15 -16.52
C GLY A 186 -17.50 -9.61 -16.82
N ASP A 187 -16.66 -9.89 -17.83
CA ASP A 187 -16.25 -11.22 -18.32
C ASP A 187 -15.12 -11.89 -17.51
N TYR A 188 -14.62 -11.23 -16.46
CA TYR A 188 -13.46 -11.72 -15.69
C TYR A 188 -13.60 -13.14 -15.16
N PHE A 189 -14.82 -13.56 -14.85
CA PHE A 189 -15.13 -14.90 -14.32
C PHE A 189 -15.80 -15.84 -15.32
N ASP A 190 -15.99 -15.49 -16.58
CA ASP A 190 -16.74 -16.28 -17.57
C ASP A 190 -16.16 -17.67 -17.86
N ASN A 191 -14.86 -17.82 -17.69
CA ASN A 191 -14.14 -19.08 -17.88
C ASN A 191 -13.89 -19.86 -16.59
N ILE A 192 -14.51 -19.46 -15.47
CA ILE A 192 -14.32 -20.06 -14.16
C ILE A 192 -15.65 -20.67 -13.72
N GLU A 193 -15.59 -21.94 -13.28
CA GLU A 193 -16.76 -22.59 -12.69
C GLU A 193 -17.07 -21.96 -11.34
N LEU A 194 -18.27 -21.45 -11.19
CA LEU A 194 -18.77 -20.81 -9.99
C LEU A 194 -19.88 -21.67 -9.39
N ASP A 195 -19.66 -22.13 -8.16
CA ASP A 195 -20.74 -22.72 -7.36
C ASP A 195 -21.68 -21.60 -6.89
N SER A 196 -22.99 -21.81 -6.99
CA SER A 196 -23.99 -20.84 -6.51
C SER A 196 -24.48 -21.20 -5.12
N LYS A 197 -24.58 -20.21 -4.25
CA LYS A 197 -25.12 -20.35 -2.89
C LYS A 197 -26.35 -19.48 -2.66
N GLN A 198 -26.90 -19.57 -1.45
CA GLN A 198 -28.07 -18.85 -1.01
C GLN A 198 -27.80 -17.34 -0.93
N VAL A 199 -28.81 -16.53 -1.27
CA VAL A 199 -28.76 -15.07 -1.21
C VAL A 199 -28.40 -14.57 0.21
N LEU A 200 -27.56 -13.55 0.30
CA LEU A 200 -27.24 -12.83 1.54
C LEU A 200 -27.81 -11.41 1.50
N ASP A 201 -28.23 -10.90 2.66
CA ASP A 201 -28.58 -9.51 2.86
C ASP A 201 -27.35 -8.78 3.42
N VAL A 202 -26.89 -7.72 2.74
CA VAL A 202 -25.66 -7.00 3.11
C VAL A 202 -25.91 -5.49 3.14
N ASP A 203 -25.50 -4.84 4.22
CA ASP A 203 -25.51 -3.38 4.32
C ASP A 203 -24.22 -2.78 3.72
N PHE A 204 -24.37 -1.88 2.75
CA PHE A 204 -23.28 -1.08 2.20
C PHE A 204 -23.36 0.34 2.77
N TYR A 205 -22.32 0.75 3.47
CA TYR A 205 -22.13 2.12 3.94
C TYR A 205 -21.36 2.91 2.90
N VAL A 206 -21.97 3.97 2.38
CA VAL A 206 -21.42 4.76 1.29
C VAL A 206 -20.94 6.12 1.80
N ASN A 207 -19.68 6.42 1.58
CA ASN A 207 -19.05 7.67 1.95
C ASN A 207 -18.23 8.23 0.77
N THR A 208 -17.83 9.50 0.87
CA THR A 208 -16.87 10.09 -0.07
C THR A 208 -15.61 10.47 0.69
N THR A 209 -14.46 10.01 0.21
CA THR A 209 -13.18 10.37 0.79
C THR A 209 -12.83 11.84 0.50
N ALA A 210 -11.87 12.40 1.25
CA ALA A 210 -11.39 13.77 1.02
C ALA A 210 -10.84 13.98 -0.42
N ASP A 211 -10.34 12.91 -1.04
CA ASP A 211 -9.78 12.91 -2.40
C ASP A 211 -10.82 12.63 -3.49
N GLY A 212 -12.09 12.53 -3.12
CA GLY A 212 -13.21 12.39 -4.05
C GLY A 212 -13.52 10.96 -4.49
N LEU A 213 -12.90 9.93 -3.89
CA LEU A 213 -13.29 8.54 -4.13
C LEU A 213 -14.60 8.23 -3.41
N MET A 214 -15.48 7.47 -4.06
CA MET A 214 -16.58 6.82 -3.37
C MET A 214 -16.02 5.62 -2.59
N GLN A 215 -16.26 5.62 -1.29
CA GLN A 215 -15.94 4.49 -0.42
C GLN A 215 -17.23 3.73 -0.12
N ILE A 216 -17.20 2.44 -0.39
CA ILE A 216 -18.26 1.50 -0.01
C ILE A 216 -17.62 0.55 1.00
N SER A 217 -18.25 0.42 2.16
CA SER A 217 -17.78 -0.48 3.21
C SER A 217 -18.93 -1.28 3.79
N GLY A 218 -18.62 -2.40 4.39
CA GLY A 218 -19.56 -3.26 5.08
C GLY A 218 -18.83 -4.29 5.93
N ASN A 219 -19.61 -5.10 6.62
CA ASN A 219 -19.12 -6.18 7.46
C ASN A 219 -20.07 -7.38 7.35
N ASP A 220 -19.50 -8.57 7.24
CA ASP A 220 -20.22 -9.82 7.39
C ASP A 220 -19.25 -10.91 7.88
N ASP A 221 -19.50 -11.47 9.05
CA ASP A 221 -18.66 -12.53 9.66
C ASP A 221 -18.43 -13.73 8.73
N PHE A 222 -19.39 -14.00 7.82
CA PHE A 222 -19.25 -15.06 6.81
C PHE A 222 -18.05 -14.87 5.88
N LEU A 223 -17.60 -13.63 5.69
CA LEU A 223 -16.50 -13.30 4.78
C LEU A 223 -15.12 -13.59 5.36
N GLU A 224 -14.98 -13.82 6.67
CA GLU A 224 -13.69 -14.12 7.32
C GLU A 224 -12.99 -15.38 6.76
N ASP A 225 -13.76 -16.36 6.28
CA ASP A 225 -13.22 -17.63 5.79
C ASP A 225 -12.65 -17.57 4.37
N TYR A 226 -12.73 -16.39 3.70
CA TYR A 226 -12.33 -16.24 2.30
C TYR A 226 -11.07 -15.42 2.14
N SER A 227 -10.20 -15.86 1.22
CA SER A 227 -8.92 -15.20 0.93
C SER A 227 -9.04 -14.02 -0.02
N TYR A 228 -10.03 -14.06 -0.91
CA TYR A 228 -10.34 -13.00 -1.88
C TYR A 228 -11.84 -12.89 -2.03
N ILE A 229 -12.30 -11.64 -2.07
CA ILE A 229 -13.71 -11.30 -2.27
C ILE A 229 -13.77 -10.31 -3.42
N TYR A 230 -14.68 -10.58 -4.34
CA TYR A 230 -15.02 -9.68 -5.44
C TYR A 230 -16.48 -9.32 -5.35
N VAL A 231 -16.84 -8.12 -5.76
CA VAL A 231 -18.22 -7.74 -6.02
C VAL A 231 -18.43 -7.67 -7.53
N ARG A 232 -19.44 -8.37 -8.02
CA ARG A 232 -19.94 -8.24 -9.39
C ARG A 232 -21.18 -7.37 -9.34
N ILE A 233 -21.27 -6.40 -10.23
CA ILE A 233 -22.37 -5.49 -10.40
C ILE A 233 -22.89 -5.68 -11.82
N LYS A 234 -24.13 -6.09 -12.00
CA LYS A 234 -24.77 -6.20 -13.30
C LYS A 234 -25.84 -5.13 -13.40
N HIS A 235 -25.75 -4.33 -14.45
CA HIS A 235 -26.79 -3.38 -14.76
C HIS A 235 -27.91 -4.07 -15.55
N MET A 236 -29.16 -3.98 -15.07
CA MET A 236 -30.31 -4.54 -15.78
C MET A 236 -30.97 -3.41 -16.58
N GLU A 237 -30.84 -3.44 -17.91
CA GLU A 237 -31.59 -2.51 -18.75
C GLU A 237 -33.08 -2.79 -18.61
N ASP A 238 -33.88 -1.72 -18.55
CA ASP A 238 -35.33 -1.78 -18.54
C ASP A 238 -35.84 -2.40 -19.87
N SER A 239 -36.32 -3.63 -19.83
CA SER A 239 -36.74 -4.40 -21.02
C SER A 239 -37.81 -3.69 -21.88
N ASP A 240 -38.43 -2.65 -21.33
CA ASP A 240 -39.48 -1.88 -22.03
C ASP A 240 -38.93 -0.79 -22.99
N LYS A 241 -37.60 -0.51 -22.97
CA LYS A 241 -36.93 0.48 -23.84
C LYS A 241 -36.14 -0.12 -25.00
N ALA A 242 -35.98 -1.43 -25.06
CA ALA A 242 -35.08 -2.13 -26.00
C ALA A 242 -35.60 -2.28 -27.43
N GLU A 243 -36.78 -1.78 -27.79
CA GLU A 243 -37.38 -2.01 -29.12
C GLU A 243 -37.00 -0.99 -30.22
N GLN A 244 -36.08 -0.06 -30.00
CA GLN A 244 -35.86 1.01 -30.99
C GLN A 244 -34.45 1.24 -31.54
N ASP A 245 -33.40 0.53 -31.14
CA ASP A 245 -32.09 0.71 -31.79
C ASP A 245 -31.38 -0.64 -31.99
N ASP A 246 -31.38 -1.14 -33.26
CA ASP A 246 -30.58 -2.24 -33.79
C ASP A 246 -29.06 -1.83 -33.83
N ILE A 247 -28.43 -1.59 -32.72
CA ILE A 247 -26.97 -1.51 -32.58
C ILE A 247 -26.58 -2.71 -31.71
N GLU A 248 -25.76 -3.61 -32.26
CA GLU A 248 -25.06 -4.64 -31.48
C GLU A 248 -24.34 -3.95 -30.32
N LYS A 249 -24.98 -3.86 -29.16
CA LYS A 249 -24.33 -3.44 -27.92
C LYS A 249 -23.53 -4.64 -27.40
N ASP A 250 -22.23 -4.43 -27.23
CA ASP A 250 -21.37 -5.40 -26.57
C ASP A 250 -21.89 -5.67 -25.16
N GLU A 251 -22.39 -6.89 -24.91
CA GLU A 251 -22.84 -7.36 -23.58
C GLU A 251 -21.75 -7.17 -22.48
N ALA A 252 -20.50 -6.96 -22.89
CA ALA A 252 -19.36 -6.67 -22.00
C ALA A 252 -19.46 -5.33 -21.25
N ASN A 253 -20.36 -4.42 -21.64
CA ASN A 253 -20.55 -3.11 -21.00
C ASN A 253 -21.61 -3.11 -19.88
N GLU A 254 -22.28 -4.21 -19.65
CA GLU A 254 -23.40 -4.29 -18.70
C GLU A 254 -23.00 -4.79 -17.32
N SER A 255 -21.77 -5.18 -17.10
CA SER A 255 -21.31 -5.66 -15.81
C SER A 255 -19.90 -5.19 -15.46
N ALA A 256 -19.66 -4.98 -14.17
CA ALA A 256 -18.38 -4.64 -13.61
C ALA A 256 -18.01 -5.59 -12.47
N VAL A 257 -16.72 -5.88 -12.34
CA VAL A 257 -16.17 -6.71 -11.26
C VAL A 257 -15.05 -5.97 -10.56
N TYR A 258 -15.17 -5.84 -9.25
CA TYR A 258 -14.15 -5.18 -8.41
C TYR A 258 -13.68 -6.12 -7.31
N GLN A 259 -12.38 -6.12 -7.02
CA GLN A 259 -11.84 -6.80 -5.85
C GLN A 259 -12.02 -5.91 -4.62
N LEU A 260 -12.56 -6.47 -3.54
CA LEU A 260 -12.70 -5.80 -2.26
C LEU A 260 -11.40 -5.89 -1.44
N LEU A 261 -11.11 -4.85 -0.70
CA LEU A 261 -10.08 -4.84 0.33
C LEU A 261 -10.66 -5.42 1.62
N LEU A 262 -9.99 -6.43 2.17
CA LEU A 262 -10.45 -7.12 3.37
C LEU A 262 -9.84 -6.52 4.62
N GLY A 263 -10.64 -6.35 5.65
CA GLY A 263 -10.26 -5.98 7.00
C GLY A 263 -10.31 -7.15 7.99
N GLU A 264 -10.22 -6.84 9.28
CA GLU A 264 -10.45 -7.82 10.36
C GLU A 264 -11.95 -8.07 10.54
N GLY A 265 -12.33 -9.31 10.91
CA GLY A 265 -13.70 -9.61 11.34
C GLY A 265 -14.74 -9.52 10.21
N GLY A 266 -14.38 -9.87 8.99
CA GLY A 266 -15.29 -9.81 7.84
C GLY A 266 -15.54 -8.40 7.30
N ASP A 267 -14.78 -7.39 7.76
CA ASP A 267 -14.82 -6.06 7.19
C ASP A 267 -14.37 -6.07 5.74
N PHE A 268 -15.03 -5.29 4.91
CA PHE A 268 -14.60 -5.06 3.53
C PHE A 268 -14.74 -3.60 3.14
N THR A 269 -13.91 -3.20 2.18
CA THR A 269 -13.93 -1.84 1.62
C THR A 269 -13.67 -1.88 0.12
N LEU A 270 -14.38 -1.03 -0.62
CA LEU A 270 -14.22 -0.76 -2.04
C LEU A 270 -14.07 0.75 -2.21
N TYR A 271 -13.08 1.17 -3.00
CA TYR A 271 -12.92 2.58 -3.38
C TYR A 271 -13.10 2.71 -4.89
N LEU A 272 -14.03 3.53 -5.33
CA LEU A 272 -14.31 3.77 -6.74
C LEU A 272 -14.00 5.21 -7.13
N GLU A 273 -13.40 5.40 -8.29
CA GLU A 273 -13.37 6.70 -8.95
C GLU A 273 -14.78 7.11 -9.38
N GLN A 274 -15.00 8.41 -9.60
CA GLN A 274 -16.34 8.93 -9.90
C GLN A 274 -16.95 8.28 -11.16
N ALA A 275 -16.13 7.98 -12.17
CA ALA A 275 -16.60 7.34 -13.41
C ALA A 275 -17.16 5.93 -13.15
N ASP A 276 -16.49 5.15 -12.27
CA ASP A 276 -16.93 3.81 -11.89
C ASP A 276 -18.09 3.86 -10.87
N ALA A 277 -18.12 4.89 -10.02
CA ALA A 277 -19.16 5.08 -9.05
C ALA A 277 -20.55 5.35 -9.69
N ASP A 278 -20.56 5.90 -10.90
CA ASP A 278 -21.83 6.16 -11.63
C ASP A 278 -22.52 4.86 -12.06
N ILE A 279 -21.79 3.73 -12.15
CA ILE A 279 -22.36 2.39 -12.38
C ILE A 279 -23.31 1.98 -11.23
N LEU A 280 -23.01 2.43 -10.01
CA LEU A 280 -23.83 2.12 -8.82
C LEU A 280 -25.10 2.98 -8.73
N LYS A 281 -25.13 4.11 -9.44
CA LYS A 281 -26.23 5.06 -9.43
C LYS A 281 -27.23 4.78 -10.55
N SER A 282 -27.73 3.54 -10.67
CA SER A 282 -28.88 3.34 -11.53
C SER A 282 -30.08 4.08 -10.92
N ASP A 283 -30.67 5.01 -11.68
CA ASP A 283 -31.82 5.85 -11.24
C ASP A 283 -33.06 5.03 -10.88
N ASP A 284 -33.09 3.73 -11.22
CA ASP A 284 -34.27 2.86 -11.12
C ASP A 284 -34.06 1.63 -10.20
N GLY A 285 -32.92 1.47 -9.56
CA GLY A 285 -32.65 0.35 -8.65
C GLY A 285 -32.48 -1.01 -9.35
N SER A 286 -32.14 -1.02 -10.64
CA SER A 286 -32.07 -2.21 -11.49
C SER A 286 -30.76 -2.99 -11.42
N ASN A 287 -29.80 -2.62 -10.55
CA ASN A 287 -28.54 -3.36 -10.43
C ASN A 287 -28.71 -4.66 -9.65
N GLU A 288 -28.19 -5.75 -10.20
CA GLU A 288 -27.98 -7.00 -9.47
C GLU A 288 -26.55 -7.05 -8.93
N TYR A 289 -26.41 -7.47 -7.69
CA TYR A 289 -25.12 -7.60 -7.01
C TYR A 289 -24.84 -9.03 -6.62
N SER A 290 -23.61 -9.47 -6.77
CA SER A 290 -23.16 -10.73 -6.20
C SER A 290 -21.74 -10.60 -5.62
N PHE A 291 -21.48 -11.33 -4.54
CA PHE A 291 -20.10 -11.61 -4.12
C PHE A 291 -19.58 -12.83 -4.85
N ILE A 292 -18.34 -12.75 -5.32
CA ILE A 292 -17.58 -13.92 -5.79
C ILE A 292 -16.44 -14.12 -4.82
N LEU A 293 -16.48 -15.24 -4.13
CA LEU A 293 -15.62 -15.57 -3.00
C LEU A 293 -14.66 -16.68 -3.37
N LYS A 294 -13.39 -16.54 -3.00
CA LYS A 294 -12.36 -17.56 -3.24
C LYS A 294 -11.89 -18.18 -1.94
N ASN A 295 -11.95 -19.50 -1.86
CA ASN A 295 -11.32 -20.31 -0.82
C ASN A 295 -10.37 -21.37 -1.41
N SER A 296 -9.96 -22.36 -0.60
CA SER A 296 -9.10 -23.49 -1.04
C SER A 296 -9.75 -24.37 -2.11
N ASP A 297 -11.07 -24.44 -2.16
CA ASP A 297 -11.84 -25.37 -2.97
C ASP A 297 -12.27 -24.78 -4.32
N GLY A 298 -12.15 -23.48 -4.50
CA GLY A 298 -12.49 -22.78 -5.74
C GLY A 298 -13.18 -21.44 -5.53
N TYR A 299 -14.08 -21.11 -6.45
CA TYR A 299 -14.86 -19.89 -6.41
C TYR A 299 -16.34 -20.18 -6.19
N VAL A 300 -16.98 -19.32 -5.42
CA VAL A 300 -18.42 -19.40 -5.11
C VAL A 300 -19.04 -18.05 -5.40
N GLU A 301 -20.13 -18.02 -6.15
CA GLU A 301 -20.92 -16.81 -6.37
C GLU A 301 -22.13 -16.82 -5.44
N ILE A 302 -22.36 -15.70 -4.74
CA ILE A 302 -23.45 -15.50 -3.81
C ILE A 302 -24.18 -14.22 -4.23
N PRO A 303 -25.41 -14.32 -4.74
CA PRO A 303 -26.22 -13.13 -4.94
C PRO A 303 -26.44 -12.40 -3.61
N ILE A 304 -26.39 -11.08 -3.64
CA ILE A 304 -26.59 -10.25 -2.45
C ILE A 304 -27.70 -9.23 -2.67
N ASN A 305 -28.55 -9.06 -1.64
CA ASN A 305 -29.45 -7.93 -1.55
C ASN A 305 -28.70 -6.81 -0.84
N VAL A 306 -28.49 -5.70 -1.52
CA VAL A 306 -27.75 -4.56 -0.99
C VAL A 306 -28.71 -3.52 -0.44
N THR A 307 -28.51 -3.11 0.82
CA THR A 307 -29.12 -1.92 1.39
C THR A 307 -28.06 -0.83 1.49
N LEU A 308 -28.25 0.28 0.78
CA LEU A 308 -27.36 1.43 0.86
C LEU A 308 -27.71 2.26 2.11
N GLN A 309 -26.72 2.51 2.93
CA GLN A 309 -26.78 3.33 4.14
C GLN A 309 -25.90 4.59 3.93
N ASP A 310 -26.44 5.77 4.25
CA ASP A 310 -25.72 7.05 4.20
C ASP A 310 -24.83 7.27 5.44
#